data_b44f9b50ebbcfd959cd7cc754a5dd3c4
#
_entry.id   b44f9b50ebbcfd959cd7cc754a5dd3c4
#
_cell.length_a   1.000
_cell.length_b   1.000
_cell.length_c   1.000
_cell.angle_alpha   90.00
_cell.angle_beta   90.00
_cell.angle_gamma   90.00
#
_symmetry.space_group_name_H-M   'P 1'
#
loop_
_entity.id
_entity.type
_entity.pdbx_description
1 polymer ?
#
loop_
_entity_poly.entity_id
_entity_poly.type
_entity_poly.pdbx_seq_one_letter_code
_entity_poly.pdbx_strand_id
1 'polypeptide(L)'
;EMCIRDRPYTIESYAITSAHDYPDRDPRKWILNAYNEELGWVELDRQTDTYFPTRYSTLKYNVNSSTGFTKVMLDVEANNGAKDIQLLKFQIFGKEFNGAGINAAQDKTLSIIADQGKIIISQTEGKPVNYTVYNLSGTVIEQGTTDVSYREIVLNAGAYIVSANDGSKNKIEKLIVK
;
A
#
# COMPACT_ATOMS: atom_id res chain seq x y z
N GLU A 1 10.38 17.28 -0.46
CA GLU A 1 9.25 16.51 -1.04
C GLU A 1 9.73 15.72 -2.25
N MET A 2 9.38 14.45 -2.31
CA MET A 2 9.68 13.57 -3.44
C MET A 2 8.39 12.91 -3.93
N CYS A 3 8.07 13.09 -5.21
CA CYS A 3 6.97 12.38 -5.87
C CYS A 3 7.41 10.94 -6.16
N ILE A 4 6.64 9.94 -5.75
CA ILE A 4 7.04 8.54 -5.91
C ILE A 4 6.76 8.05 -7.33
N ARG A 5 5.70 8.45 -7.99
CA ARG A 5 5.28 8.19 -9.39
C ARG A 5 3.77 8.47 -9.56
N ASP A 6 3.24 8.17 -10.76
CA ASP A 6 1.81 8.31 -11.10
C ASP A 6 0.92 7.25 -10.41
N ARG A 7 1.51 6.29 -9.71
CA ARG A 7 0.80 5.22 -8.99
C ARG A 7 1.19 5.21 -7.52
N PRO A 8 0.24 4.90 -6.62
CA PRO A 8 0.56 4.81 -5.20
C PRO A 8 1.43 3.59 -4.88
N TYR A 9 2.27 3.71 -3.83
CA TYR A 9 3.13 2.65 -3.30
C TYR A 9 2.91 2.50 -1.79
N THR A 10 2.89 1.28 -1.29
CA THR A 10 3.09 1.02 0.14
C THR A 10 4.54 1.27 0.49
N ILE A 11 4.80 1.83 1.67
CA ILE A 11 6.16 2.08 2.15
C ILE A 11 6.48 1.03 3.20
N GLU A 12 7.46 0.17 2.91
CA GLU A 12 7.90 -0.90 3.81
C GLU A 12 9.02 -0.41 4.73
N SER A 13 9.94 0.36 4.18
CA SER A 13 11.09 0.90 4.91
C SER A 13 11.70 2.08 4.17
N TYR A 14 12.56 2.82 4.87
CA TYR A 14 13.41 3.84 4.25
C TYR A 14 14.83 3.76 4.79
N ALA A 15 15.77 4.39 4.10
CA ALA A 15 17.16 4.46 4.52
C ALA A 15 17.75 5.84 4.28
N ILE A 16 18.60 6.27 5.20
CA ILE A 16 19.39 7.50 5.10
C ILE A 16 20.86 7.14 5.20
N THR A 17 21.67 7.66 4.28
CA THR A 17 23.13 7.49 4.28
C THR A 17 23.78 8.82 4.57
N SER A 18 24.68 8.86 5.55
CA SER A 18 25.47 10.04 5.91
C SER A 18 26.44 10.42 4.79
N ALA A 19 26.75 11.70 4.70
CA ALA A 19 27.73 12.22 3.74
C ALA A 19 29.17 11.77 4.10
N HIS A 20 30.13 12.16 3.25
CA HIS A 20 31.53 11.80 3.42
C HIS A 20 32.29 12.66 4.45
N ASP A 21 31.74 13.83 4.77
CA ASP A 21 32.36 14.85 5.62
C ASP A 21 31.34 15.48 6.58
N TYR A 22 31.78 16.41 7.40
CA TYR A 22 30.96 17.27 8.28
C TYR A 22 29.86 16.55 9.06
N PRO A 23 30.20 15.72 10.07
CA PRO A 23 29.21 14.97 10.85
C PRO A 23 28.24 15.87 11.63
N ASP A 24 28.57 17.14 11.85
CA ASP A 24 27.70 18.14 12.45
C ASP A 24 26.50 18.52 11.55
N ARG A 25 26.56 18.24 10.24
CA ARG A 25 25.48 18.43 9.27
C ARG A 25 24.54 17.24 9.13
N ASP A 26 24.87 16.10 9.73
CA ASP A 26 24.02 14.91 9.65
C ASP A 26 22.65 15.16 10.30
N PRO A 27 21.56 14.70 9.69
CA PRO A 27 20.25 14.73 10.31
C PRO A 27 20.25 14.00 11.65
N ARG A 28 19.66 14.60 12.68
CA ARG A 28 19.55 14.04 14.03
C ARG A 28 18.10 13.77 14.43
N LYS A 29 17.22 14.69 14.02
CA LYS A 29 15.77 14.58 14.24
C LYS A 29 15.05 14.77 12.94
N TRP A 30 14.11 13.92 12.63
CA TRP A 30 13.26 14.05 11.44
C TRP A 30 11.95 13.32 11.57
N ILE A 31 11.03 13.71 10.71
CA ILE A 31 9.76 13.03 10.49
C ILE A 31 9.73 12.54 9.04
N LEU A 32 9.33 11.29 8.84
CA LEU A 32 8.95 10.78 7.54
C LEU A 32 7.44 10.94 7.39
N ASN A 33 7.02 11.79 6.48
CA ASN A 33 5.63 11.97 6.11
C ASN A 33 5.37 11.38 4.72
N ALA A 34 4.16 10.87 4.51
CA ALA A 34 3.70 10.43 3.21
C ALA A 34 2.31 10.98 2.90
N TYR A 35 2.01 11.19 1.63
CA TYR A 35 0.77 11.78 1.18
C TYR A 35 -0.11 10.76 0.46
N ASN A 36 -1.37 10.75 0.86
CA ASN A 36 -2.47 10.03 0.22
C ASN A 36 -3.61 11.02 -0.03
N GLU A 37 -4.32 10.88 -1.14
CA GLU A 37 -5.41 11.83 -1.51
C GLU A 37 -6.58 11.83 -0.52
N GLU A 38 -6.86 10.69 0.11
CA GLU A 38 -7.96 10.55 1.07
C GLU A 38 -7.56 11.03 2.48
N LEU A 39 -6.31 10.75 2.89
CA LEU A 39 -5.83 10.99 4.26
C LEU A 39 -5.03 12.30 4.38
N GLY A 40 -4.61 12.89 3.26
CA GLY A 40 -3.65 13.99 3.26
C GLY A 40 -2.24 13.51 3.65
N TRP A 41 -1.47 14.39 4.31
CA TRP A 41 -0.18 14.05 4.87
C TRP A 41 -0.32 13.22 6.15
N VAL A 42 0.36 12.08 6.20
CA VAL A 42 0.37 11.14 7.32
C VAL A 42 1.81 10.97 7.80
N GLU A 43 2.05 11.10 9.10
CA GLU A 43 3.32 10.77 9.72
C GLU A 43 3.49 9.23 9.72
N LEU A 44 4.57 8.75 9.12
CA LEU A 44 4.87 7.32 9.05
C LEU A 44 5.92 6.89 10.07
N ASP A 45 6.88 7.78 10.36
CA ASP A 45 7.95 7.50 11.32
C ASP A 45 8.55 8.80 11.85
N ARG A 46 9.10 8.74 13.07
CA ARG A 46 9.76 9.86 13.74
C ARG A 46 11.02 9.39 14.45
N GLN A 47 12.13 10.07 14.14
CA GLN A 47 13.40 9.86 14.81
C GLN A 47 13.78 11.12 15.61
N THR A 48 14.19 10.94 16.86
CA THR A 48 14.38 12.07 17.79
C THR A 48 15.82 12.28 18.25
N ASP A 49 16.68 11.28 18.10
CA ASP A 49 18.08 11.35 18.56
C ASP A 49 18.95 10.35 17.81
N THR A 50 19.22 10.59 16.54
CA THR A 50 19.94 9.68 15.67
C THR A 50 21.38 10.12 15.45
N TYR A 51 22.30 9.17 15.48
CA TYR A 51 23.71 9.37 15.14
C TYR A 51 24.18 8.35 14.12
N PHE A 52 24.96 8.82 13.15
CA PHE A 52 25.62 7.95 12.18
C PHE A 52 26.99 7.53 12.73
N PRO A 53 27.26 6.22 12.91
CA PRO A 53 28.47 5.75 13.60
C PRO A 53 29.75 6.05 12.84
N THR A 54 29.69 6.11 11.51
CA THR A 54 30.80 6.44 10.61
C THR A 54 30.32 7.23 9.41
N ARG A 55 31.27 7.76 8.62
CA ARG A 55 30.93 8.36 7.32
C ARG A 55 30.47 7.27 6.34
N TYR A 56 29.59 7.65 5.40
CA TYR A 56 28.92 6.72 4.47
C TYR A 56 28.07 5.64 5.17
N SER A 57 27.77 5.82 6.43
CA SER A 57 26.93 4.90 7.18
C SER A 57 25.47 5.00 6.74
N THR A 58 24.83 3.86 6.54
CA THR A 58 23.41 3.78 6.16
C THR A 58 22.60 3.25 7.33
N LEU A 59 21.63 4.02 7.75
CA LEU A 59 20.62 3.61 8.74
C LEU A 59 19.32 3.30 8.03
N LYS A 60 18.71 2.16 8.34
CA LYS A 60 17.46 1.69 7.76
C LYS A 60 16.38 1.57 8.83
N TYR A 61 15.18 2.05 8.49
CA TYR A 61 14.01 2.08 9.38
C TYR A 61 12.83 1.38 8.70
N ASN A 62 12.14 0.53 9.46
CA ASN A 62 10.94 -0.16 8.99
C ASN A 62 9.70 0.66 9.33
N VAL A 63 8.82 0.83 8.36
CA VAL A 63 7.56 1.58 8.48
C VAL A 63 6.37 0.64 8.38
N ASN A 64 6.39 -0.29 7.42
CA ASN A 64 5.36 -1.31 7.18
C ASN A 64 3.95 -0.71 6.98
N SER A 65 3.83 0.29 6.10
CA SER A 65 2.53 0.88 5.80
C SER A 65 1.64 -0.08 5.02
N SER A 66 0.36 -0.09 5.32
CA SER A 66 -0.67 -0.83 4.57
C SER A 66 -1.42 0.04 3.56
N THR A 67 -1.16 1.34 3.55
CA THR A 67 -1.81 2.34 2.69
C THR A 67 -0.88 2.70 1.53
N GLY A 68 -1.46 3.00 0.37
CA GLY A 68 -0.73 3.51 -0.77
C GLY A 68 -0.53 5.02 -0.70
N PHE A 69 0.69 5.46 -0.97
CA PHE A 69 1.09 6.88 -0.97
C PHE A 69 1.68 7.27 -2.32
N THR A 70 1.45 8.52 -2.73
CA THR A 70 1.95 9.07 -3.99
C THR A 70 3.14 10.00 -3.81
N LYS A 71 3.31 10.55 -2.60
CA LYS A 71 4.43 11.45 -2.26
C LYS A 71 5.01 11.08 -0.90
N VAL A 72 6.30 11.39 -0.73
CA VAL A 72 7.01 11.25 0.54
C VAL A 72 7.79 12.53 0.82
N MET A 73 7.85 12.92 2.08
CA MET A 73 8.61 14.05 2.57
C MET A 73 9.43 13.63 3.79
N LEU A 74 10.74 13.86 3.73
CA LEU A 74 11.61 13.82 4.88
C LEU A 74 11.71 15.24 5.45
N ASP A 75 11.12 15.47 6.60
CA ASP A 75 11.15 16.74 7.31
C ASP A 75 12.21 16.68 8.40
N VAL A 76 13.35 17.34 8.19
CA VAL A 76 14.47 17.31 9.11
C VAL A 76 14.36 18.48 10.09
N GLU A 77 14.01 18.16 11.34
CA GLU A 77 13.79 19.13 12.41
C GLU A 77 15.10 19.62 13.06
N ALA A 78 16.14 18.79 13.08
CA ALA A 78 17.46 19.15 13.63
C ALA A 78 18.60 18.30 13.04
N ASN A 79 19.78 18.88 13.04
CA ASN A 79 21.05 18.21 12.76
C ASN A 79 21.95 18.20 14.01
N ASN A 80 23.22 17.85 13.88
CA ASN A 80 24.19 17.78 14.98
C ASN A 80 24.84 19.15 15.33
N GLY A 81 24.22 20.28 14.92
CA GLY A 81 24.65 21.62 15.36
C GLY A 81 25.17 22.53 14.24
N ALA A 82 25.24 22.10 13.00
CA ALA A 82 25.58 22.92 11.86
C ALA A 82 24.43 23.82 11.41
N LYS A 83 24.72 24.81 10.57
CA LYS A 83 23.70 25.66 9.93
C LYS A 83 22.97 24.97 8.78
N ASP A 84 23.64 23.99 8.16
CA ASP A 84 23.17 23.28 6.98
C ASP A 84 22.95 21.82 7.29
N ILE A 85 22.08 21.16 6.51
CA ILE A 85 21.83 19.72 6.55
C ILE A 85 22.52 19.09 5.35
N GLN A 86 23.19 17.95 5.57
CA GLN A 86 23.80 17.18 4.51
C GLN A 86 23.53 15.70 4.71
N LEU A 87 23.16 15.03 3.64
CA LEU A 87 23.08 13.58 3.54
C LEU A 87 23.52 13.15 2.15
N LEU A 88 24.11 11.97 2.03
CA LEU A 88 24.51 11.42 0.74
C LEU A 88 23.31 10.84 -0.02
N LYS A 89 22.42 10.15 0.69
CA LYS A 89 21.33 9.42 0.06
C LYS A 89 20.13 9.29 0.96
N PHE A 90 18.96 9.45 0.37
CA PHE A 90 17.67 9.09 0.94
C PHE A 90 16.98 8.10 0.01
N GLN A 91 16.53 6.96 0.53
CA GLN A 91 15.92 5.88 -0.23
C GLN A 91 14.63 5.42 0.43
N ILE A 92 13.61 5.17 -0.40
CA ILE A 92 12.34 4.58 0.00
C ILE A 92 12.24 3.18 -0.61
N PHE A 93 11.80 2.22 0.18
CA PHE A 93 11.55 0.85 -0.23
C PHE A 93 10.07 0.51 -0.02
N GLY A 94 9.46 -0.09 -1.01
CA GLY A 94 8.05 -0.44 -0.96
C GLY A 94 7.61 -1.16 -2.22
N LYS A 95 6.31 -1.43 -2.29
CA LYS A 95 5.67 -2.12 -3.42
C LYS A 95 4.60 -1.25 -4.02
N GLU A 96 4.34 -1.44 -5.31
CA GLU A 96 3.20 -0.81 -5.96
C GLU A 96 1.92 -1.18 -5.18
N PHE A 97 1.17 -0.14 -4.80
CA PHE A 97 -0.12 -0.29 -4.17
C PHE A 97 -1.18 -0.48 -5.26
N ASN A 98 -1.53 -1.70 -5.53
CA ASN A 98 -2.63 -2.02 -6.43
C ASN A 98 -3.94 -1.78 -5.70
N GLY A 99 -4.32 -0.49 -5.65
CA GLY A 99 -5.41 0.00 -4.85
C GLY A 99 -6.73 -0.68 -5.11
N ALA A 100 -7.14 -1.42 -4.15
CA ALA A 100 -8.46 -1.58 -3.57
C ALA A 100 -8.37 -2.68 -2.53
N GLY A 101 -8.49 -2.33 -1.28
CA GLY A 101 -8.73 -3.33 -0.27
C GLY A 101 -7.52 -3.67 0.59
N ILE A 102 -7.81 -3.73 1.79
CA ILE A 102 -7.15 -4.40 2.90
C ILE A 102 -6.15 -5.43 2.37
N ASN A 103 -4.84 -5.14 2.47
CA ASN A 103 -3.81 -6.18 2.40
C ASN A 103 -3.92 -7.09 3.65
N ALA A 104 -4.96 -7.90 3.70
CA ALA A 104 -4.76 -9.24 4.20
C ALA A 104 -3.65 -9.84 3.34
N ALA A 105 -2.59 -10.41 3.91
CA ALA A 105 -1.66 -11.29 3.23
C ALA A 105 -2.44 -12.03 2.14
N GLN A 106 -1.96 -12.04 0.89
CA GLN A 106 -2.73 -12.60 -0.23
C GLN A 106 -3.18 -13.99 0.20
N ASP A 107 -4.33 -14.04 0.80
CA ASP A 107 -4.97 -15.27 1.16
C ASP A 107 -5.50 -15.82 -0.16
N LYS A 108 -4.69 -16.65 -0.78
CA LYS A 108 -4.99 -17.30 -2.05
C LYS A 108 -6.23 -18.21 -1.95
N THR A 109 -6.82 -18.32 -0.76
CA THR A 109 -7.94 -19.22 -0.51
C THR A 109 -9.26 -18.70 -1.07
N LEU A 110 -9.48 -17.37 -1.08
CA LEU A 110 -10.64 -16.73 -1.72
C LEU A 110 -10.14 -15.63 -2.67
N SER A 111 -10.40 -15.77 -3.96
CA SER A 111 -9.98 -14.83 -5.01
C SER A 111 -11.17 -14.33 -5.82
N ILE A 112 -11.12 -13.04 -6.19
CA ILE A 112 -12.11 -12.39 -7.07
C ILE A 112 -11.30 -11.64 -8.14
N ILE A 113 -11.50 -11.98 -9.41
CA ILE A 113 -10.80 -11.34 -10.54
C ILE A 113 -11.78 -11.05 -11.69
N ALA A 114 -11.44 -10.10 -12.55
CA ALA A 114 -12.14 -9.86 -13.81
C ALA A 114 -11.28 -10.36 -14.98
N ASP A 115 -11.86 -11.13 -15.87
CA ASP A 115 -11.21 -11.63 -17.08
C ASP A 115 -12.23 -11.73 -18.24
N GLN A 116 -11.89 -11.16 -19.38
CA GLN A 116 -12.60 -11.30 -20.68
C GLN A 116 -14.14 -11.33 -20.57
N GLY A 117 -14.74 -10.27 -20.07
CA GLY A 117 -16.20 -10.14 -20.00
C GLY A 117 -16.87 -10.87 -18.83
N LYS A 118 -16.11 -11.35 -17.86
CA LYS A 118 -16.62 -12.07 -16.70
C LYS A 118 -15.88 -11.76 -15.42
N ILE A 119 -16.56 -12.00 -14.31
CA ILE A 119 -15.97 -12.04 -12.97
C ILE A 119 -15.78 -13.49 -12.58
N ILE A 120 -14.63 -13.81 -12.03
CA ILE A 120 -14.28 -15.13 -11.55
C ILE A 120 -14.09 -15.07 -10.03
N ILE A 121 -14.87 -15.87 -9.31
CA ILE A 121 -14.72 -16.09 -7.87
C ILE A 121 -14.16 -17.49 -7.69
N SER A 122 -13.00 -17.60 -7.05
CA SER A 122 -12.37 -18.90 -6.79
C SER A 122 -11.96 -19.03 -5.32
N GLN A 123 -12.04 -20.26 -4.81
CA GLN A 123 -11.61 -20.59 -3.46
C GLN A 123 -10.96 -21.99 -3.42
N THR A 124 -10.04 -22.23 -2.49
CA THR A 124 -9.24 -23.45 -2.42
C THR A 124 -9.57 -24.35 -1.22
N GLU A 125 -10.42 -23.89 -0.29
CA GLU A 125 -10.76 -24.63 0.94
C GLU A 125 -12.01 -25.51 0.83
N GLY A 126 -12.69 -25.53 -0.33
CA GLY A 126 -13.92 -26.31 -0.54
C GLY A 126 -15.12 -25.85 0.28
N LYS A 127 -15.12 -24.59 0.75
CA LYS A 127 -16.24 -24.01 1.50
C LYS A 127 -17.21 -23.28 0.57
N PRO A 128 -18.52 -23.25 0.89
CA PRO A 128 -19.46 -22.42 0.16
C PRO A 128 -19.09 -20.95 0.27
N VAL A 129 -19.19 -20.20 -0.84
CA VAL A 129 -18.95 -18.77 -0.90
C VAL A 129 -20.24 -18.06 -1.26
N ASN A 130 -20.74 -17.21 -0.38
CA ASN A 130 -21.81 -16.27 -0.68
C ASN A 130 -21.23 -15.06 -1.39
N TYR A 131 -21.80 -14.68 -2.52
CA TYR A 131 -21.32 -13.51 -3.26
C TYR A 131 -22.46 -12.56 -3.64
N THR A 132 -22.13 -11.30 -3.81
CA THR A 132 -23.02 -10.26 -4.33
C THR A 132 -22.22 -9.33 -5.23
N VAL A 133 -22.75 -9.06 -6.43
CA VAL A 133 -22.20 -8.14 -7.41
C VAL A 133 -23.06 -6.90 -7.45
N TYR A 134 -22.45 -5.73 -7.29
CA TYR A 134 -23.10 -4.42 -7.35
C TYR A 134 -22.57 -3.62 -8.54
N ASN A 135 -23.41 -2.78 -9.10
CA ASN A 135 -22.93 -1.67 -9.95
C ASN A 135 -22.41 -0.53 -9.07
N LEU A 136 -21.84 0.52 -9.70
CA LEU A 136 -21.32 1.67 -8.97
C LEU A 136 -22.37 2.51 -8.22
N SER A 137 -23.66 2.37 -8.55
CA SER A 137 -24.77 3.00 -7.82
C SER A 137 -25.25 2.19 -6.61
N GLY A 138 -24.60 1.04 -6.32
CA GLY A 138 -24.95 0.16 -5.21
C GLY A 138 -26.12 -0.78 -5.49
N THR A 139 -26.62 -0.84 -6.73
CA THR A 139 -27.68 -1.78 -7.12
C THR A 139 -27.11 -3.18 -7.27
N VAL A 140 -27.78 -4.18 -6.69
CA VAL A 140 -27.42 -5.59 -6.86
C VAL A 140 -27.70 -6.01 -8.30
N ILE A 141 -26.68 -6.51 -8.96
CA ILE A 141 -26.74 -7.03 -10.34
C ILE A 141 -26.90 -8.55 -10.31
N GLU A 142 -26.15 -9.22 -9.45
CA GLU A 142 -26.24 -10.67 -9.24
C GLU A 142 -25.83 -11.01 -7.81
N GLN A 143 -26.44 -12.08 -7.28
CA GLN A 143 -26.08 -12.65 -5.98
C GLN A 143 -26.30 -14.15 -5.98
N GLY A 144 -25.54 -14.86 -5.17
CA GLY A 144 -25.69 -16.30 -5.05
C GLY A 144 -24.72 -16.92 -4.07
N THR A 145 -24.77 -18.24 -4.02
CA THR A 145 -23.81 -19.06 -3.29
C THR A 145 -23.14 -20.03 -4.27
N THR A 146 -21.84 -20.19 -4.18
CA THR A 146 -21.14 -21.25 -4.92
C THR A 146 -20.61 -22.27 -3.93
N ASP A 147 -20.92 -23.54 -4.18
CA ASP A 147 -20.42 -24.72 -3.47
C ASP A 147 -19.23 -25.38 -4.18
N VAL A 148 -18.82 -24.80 -5.31
CA VAL A 148 -17.65 -25.25 -6.10
C VAL A 148 -16.49 -24.29 -5.88
N SER A 149 -15.28 -24.81 -6.09
CA SER A 149 -14.06 -24.03 -5.94
C SER A 149 -13.88 -22.87 -6.94
N TYR A 150 -14.81 -22.76 -7.91
CA TYR A 150 -14.72 -21.81 -9.01
C TYR A 150 -16.12 -21.42 -9.53
N ARG A 151 -16.38 -20.12 -9.68
CA ARG A 151 -17.61 -19.57 -10.27
C ARG A 151 -17.28 -18.48 -11.28
N GLU A 152 -17.84 -18.57 -12.48
CA GLU A 152 -17.85 -17.50 -13.49
C GLU A 152 -19.19 -16.78 -13.48
N ILE A 153 -19.14 -15.45 -13.59
CA ILE A 153 -20.29 -14.55 -13.72
C ILE A 153 -20.06 -13.71 -14.94
N VAL A 154 -20.85 -13.92 -15.99
CA VAL A 154 -20.76 -13.16 -17.24
C VAL A 154 -21.51 -11.83 -17.08
N LEU A 155 -20.83 -10.73 -17.35
CA LEU A 155 -21.35 -9.37 -17.20
C LEU A 155 -21.02 -8.52 -18.43
N ASN A 156 -21.82 -7.50 -18.68
CA ASN A 156 -21.49 -6.49 -19.67
C ASN A 156 -20.25 -5.69 -19.24
N ALA A 157 -19.58 -5.07 -20.22
CA ALA A 157 -18.47 -4.18 -19.94
C ALA A 157 -18.91 -3.07 -18.97
N GLY A 158 -18.15 -2.88 -17.91
CA GLY A 158 -18.51 -1.92 -16.86
C GLY A 158 -17.67 -2.07 -15.60
N ALA A 159 -17.91 -1.19 -14.63
CA ALA A 159 -17.27 -1.25 -13.31
C ALA A 159 -18.26 -1.81 -12.28
N TYR A 160 -17.76 -2.76 -11.47
CA TYR A 160 -18.55 -3.51 -10.49
C TYR A 160 -17.83 -3.57 -9.16
N ILE A 161 -18.61 -3.69 -8.09
CA ILE A 161 -18.13 -4.02 -6.75
C ILE A 161 -18.64 -5.43 -6.43
N VAL A 162 -17.72 -6.32 -6.06
CA VAL A 162 -18.03 -7.70 -5.71
C VAL A 162 -17.68 -7.96 -4.26
N SER A 163 -18.64 -8.43 -3.51
CA SER A 163 -18.45 -8.94 -2.14
C SER A 163 -18.56 -10.46 -2.16
N ALA A 164 -17.60 -11.16 -1.56
CA ALA A 164 -17.60 -12.62 -1.40
C ALA A 164 -17.24 -13.02 0.02
N ASN A 165 -17.99 -13.97 0.59
CA ASN A 165 -17.82 -14.42 1.98
C ASN A 165 -17.94 -15.94 2.06
N ASP A 166 -16.94 -16.61 2.64
CA ASP A 166 -16.88 -18.07 2.85
C ASP A 166 -17.25 -18.50 4.29
N GLY A 167 -17.83 -17.57 5.07
CA GLY A 167 -18.18 -17.80 6.47
C GLY A 167 -17.05 -17.50 7.46
N SER A 168 -15.81 -17.53 7.03
CA SER A 168 -14.62 -17.16 7.84
C SER A 168 -13.92 -15.90 7.32
N LYS A 169 -14.08 -15.58 6.03
CA LYS A 169 -13.42 -14.48 5.34
C LYS A 169 -14.44 -13.70 4.53
N ASN A 170 -14.26 -12.39 4.51
CA ASN A 170 -15.01 -11.49 3.64
C ASN A 170 -14.04 -10.75 2.74
N LYS A 171 -14.28 -10.80 1.43
CA LYS A 171 -13.47 -10.11 0.41
C LYS A 171 -14.37 -9.21 -0.42
N ILE A 172 -13.93 -7.97 -0.62
CA ILE A 172 -14.62 -6.98 -1.46
C ILE A 172 -13.62 -6.46 -2.48
N GLU A 173 -14.00 -6.52 -3.75
CA GLU A 173 -13.16 -6.04 -4.85
C GLU A 173 -13.96 -5.13 -5.78
N LYS A 174 -13.31 -4.04 -6.25
CA LYS A 174 -13.81 -3.21 -7.35
C LYS A 174 -13.12 -3.65 -8.63
N LEU A 175 -13.89 -4.08 -9.61
CA LEU A 175 -13.39 -4.67 -10.85
C LEU A 175 -13.92 -3.93 -12.07
N ILE A 176 -13.13 -3.94 -13.14
CA ILE A 176 -13.54 -3.46 -14.47
C ILE A 176 -13.62 -4.67 -15.39
N VAL A 177 -14.83 -4.97 -15.86
CA VAL A 177 -15.10 -5.97 -16.89
C VAL A 177 -14.98 -5.27 -18.26
N LYS A 178 -14.15 -5.81 -19.15
CA LYS A 178 -13.87 -5.27 -20.48
C LYS A 178 -14.57 -6.09 -21.57
#